data_3feebaa0001874f7be64d88b2a6914a3
#
_entry.id   3feebaa0001874f7be64d88b2a6914a3
#
_cell.length_a   1.000
_cell.length_b   1.000
_cell.length_c   1.000
_cell.angle_alpha   90.00
_cell.angle_beta   90.00
_cell.angle_gamma   90.00
#
_symmetry.space_group_name_H-M   'P 1'
#
loop_
_entity.id
_entity.type
_entity.pdbx_description
1 polymer ?
#
loop_
_entity_poly.entity_id
_entity_poly.type
_entity_poly.pdbx_seq_one_letter_code
_entity_poly.pdbx_strand_id
1 'polypeptide(L)'
;MNTIQRRKLGLTYIDSELTAGGFTLYVGQTAGGRVDLIDIRGKKVHEWNMPVRPGRDAVILPNGNLGYNGSHKESANLYPAWDIWHGGHFIEATSDGEIVWEHEDIYHHHDAQWLPNGNLLYTVAVEWNGKQSDIVKEVNRRGEVVWEWKAWEHLSFIHYPIHECFNDD
;
A
#
# COMPACT_ATOMS: atom_id res chain seq x y z
N MET A 1 -30.28 -13.37 27.37
CA MET A 1 -29.91 -12.75 26.09
C MET A 1 -28.76 -11.78 26.34
N ASN A 2 -27.55 -12.08 25.89
CA ASN A 2 -26.47 -11.11 26.00
C ASN A 2 -26.63 -10.07 24.90
N THR A 3 -27.06 -8.89 25.28
CA THR A 3 -27.12 -7.73 24.38
C THR A 3 -25.70 -7.32 24.06
N ILE A 4 -25.29 -7.46 22.81
CA ILE A 4 -24.04 -6.91 22.31
C ILE A 4 -24.17 -5.39 22.44
N GLN A 5 -23.54 -4.80 23.44
CA GLN A 5 -23.44 -3.35 23.52
C GLN A 5 -22.57 -2.88 22.34
N ARG A 6 -23.16 -2.12 21.43
CA ARG A 6 -22.40 -1.47 20.35
C ARG A 6 -21.38 -0.53 21.00
N ARG A 7 -20.11 -0.81 20.78
CA ARG A 7 -19.04 0.11 21.22
C ARG A 7 -19.22 1.45 20.52
N LYS A 8 -18.95 2.53 21.25
CA LYS A 8 -18.90 3.87 20.67
C LYS A 8 -17.82 3.86 19.58
N LEU A 9 -18.20 4.28 18.36
CA LEU A 9 -17.28 4.43 17.25
C LEU A 9 -16.58 5.79 17.34
N GLY A 10 -15.37 5.88 16.78
CA GLY A 10 -14.54 7.08 16.78
C GLY A 10 -13.62 7.15 17.99
N LEU A 11 -13.21 8.34 18.35
CA LEU A 11 -12.32 8.57 19.49
C LEU A 11 -12.99 8.14 20.79
N THR A 12 -12.39 7.18 21.48
CA THR A 12 -12.89 6.65 22.76
C THR A 12 -12.19 7.27 23.96
N TYR A 13 -10.94 7.67 23.78
CA TYR A 13 -10.11 8.30 24.82
C TYR A 13 -9.02 9.14 24.18
N ILE A 14 -8.61 10.22 24.85
CA ILE A 14 -7.43 11.03 24.52
C ILE A 14 -6.77 11.50 25.82
N ASP A 15 -5.46 11.37 25.87
CA ASP A 15 -4.62 12.00 26.89
C ASP A 15 -3.94 13.22 26.26
N SER A 16 -4.40 14.40 26.64
CA SER A 16 -3.93 15.65 26.04
C SER A 16 -2.47 16.01 26.40
N GLU A 17 -1.93 15.42 27.49
CA GLU A 17 -0.54 15.64 27.90
C GLU A 17 0.42 14.75 27.14
N LEU A 18 -0.03 13.56 26.71
CA LEU A 18 0.78 12.58 26.01
C LEU A 18 0.54 12.56 24.48
N THR A 19 -0.49 13.26 24.01
CA THR A 19 -0.85 13.23 22.59
C THR A 19 -0.05 14.27 21.81
N ALA A 20 0.71 13.84 20.80
CA ALA A 20 1.30 14.74 19.82
C ALA A 20 0.21 15.39 18.96
N GLY A 21 0.43 16.66 18.62
CA GLY A 21 -0.43 17.36 17.66
C GLY A 21 -0.30 16.76 16.25
N GLY A 22 -1.25 17.10 15.36
CA GLY A 22 -1.22 16.71 13.96
C GLY A 22 -2.46 15.96 13.52
N PHE A 23 -2.29 15.16 12.46
CA PHE A 23 -3.37 14.42 11.80
C PHE A 23 -2.96 12.97 11.59
N THR A 24 -3.96 12.09 11.50
CA THR A 24 -3.78 10.69 11.13
C THR A 24 -4.41 10.46 9.77
N LEU A 25 -3.61 9.98 8.81
CA LEU A 25 -4.12 9.47 7.55
C LEU A 25 -4.64 8.05 7.77
N TYR A 26 -5.88 7.81 7.43
CA TYR A 26 -6.54 6.52 7.65
C TYR A 26 -7.04 5.94 6.34
N VAL A 27 -6.58 4.73 6.03
CA VAL A 27 -6.95 3.99 4.82
C VAL A 27 -7.62 2.69 5.23
N GLY A 28 -8.95 2.61 5.09
CA GLY A 28 -9.70 1.41 5.42
C GLY A 28 -9.69 0.40 4.28
N GLN A 29 -9.16 -0.80 4.48
CA GLN A 29 -9.08 -1.86 3.45
C GLN A 29 -10.42 -2.18 2.78
N THR A 30 -11.54 -1.99 3.48
CA THR A 30 -12.89 -2.25 2.96
C THR A 30 -13.62 -0.98 2.55
N ALA A 31 -12.95 0.16 2.52
CA ALA A 31 -13.58 1.48 2.33
C ALA A 31 -13.79 1.87 0.86
N GLY A 32 -13.54 0.96 -0.09
CA GLY A 32 -13.83 1.19 -1.51
C GLY A 32 -12.98 2.30 -2.16
N GLY A 33 -11.82 2.63 -1.61
CA GLY A 33 -10.94 3.70 -2.13
C GLY A 33 -11.00 4.98 -1.31
N ARG A 34 -11.83 5.04 -0.26
CA ARG A 34 -11.88 6.21 0.62
C ARG A 34 -10.66 6.27 1.53
N VAL A 35 -10.03 7.45 1.56
CA VAL A 35 -8.94 7.82 2.46
C VAL A 35 -9.39 9.01 3.30
N ASP A 36 -9.32 8.87 4.61
CA ASP A 36 -9.74 9.90 5.57
C ASP A 36 -8.51 10.52 6.27
N LEU A 37 -8.48 11.83 6.38
CA LEU A 37 -7.56 12.56 7.27
C LEU A 37 -8.33 12.99 8.50
N ILE A 38 -7.89 12.56 9.68
CA ILE A 38 -8.55 12.84 10.94
C ILE A 38 -7.65 13.62 11.89
N ASP A 39 -8.21 14.54 12.65
CA ASP A 39 -7.50 15.26 13.70
C ASP A 39 -7.36 14.40 14.98
N ILE A 40 -6.62 14.91 15.96
CA ILE A 40 -6.39 14.24 17.26
C ILE A 40 -7.66 13.98 18.06
N ARG A 41 -8.77 14.61 17.70
CA ARG A 41 -10.08 14.42 18.33
C ARG A 41 -10.95 13.41 17.57
N GLY A 42 -10.40 12.78 16.53
CA GLY A 42 -11.09 11.82 15.68
C GLY A 42 -12.10 12.47 14.72
N LYS A 43 -12.03 13.79 14.54
CA LYS A 43 -12.86 14.48 13.56
C LYS A 43 -12.23 14.38 12.18
N LYS A 44 -13.00 13.95 11.19
CA LYS A 44 -12.57 13.99 9.80
C LYS A 44 -12.41 15.43 9.34
N VAL A 45 -11.22 15.76 8.84
CA VAL A 45 -10.86 17.09 8.34
C VAL A 45 -10.69 17.10 6.83
N HIS A 46 -10.42 15.96 6.22
CA HIS A 46 -10.34 15.81 4.77
C HIS A 46 -10.68 14.39 4.33
N GLU A 47 -11.06 14.22 3.05
CA GLU A 47 -11.39 12.93 2.45
C GLU A 47 -10.97 12.92 0.98
N TRP A 48 -10.34 11.80 0.55
CA TRP A 48 -10.15 11.45 -0.85
C TRP A 48 -11.00 10.24 -1.19
N ASN A 49 -11.46 10.17 -2.45
CA ASN A 49 -12.17 9.02 -2.99
C ASN A 49 -11.43 8.51 -4.22
N MET A 50 -10.57 7.52 -4.02
CA MET A 50 -9.76 6.93 -5.07
C MET A 50 -10.57 5.95 -5.93
N PRO A 51 -10.20 5.75 -7.21
CA PRO A 51 -10.99 4.96 -8.16
C PRO A 51 -10.97 3.45 -7.85
N VAL A 52 -10.00 3.00 -7.06
CA VAL A 52 -9.82 1.59 -6.68
C VAL A 52 -9.70 1.46 -5.17
N ARG A 53 -10.01 0.27 -4.63
CA ARG A 53 -9.81 -0.02 -3.21
C ARG A 53 -8.33 0.10 -2.84
N PRO A 54 -8.01 0.34 -1.55
CA PRO A 54 -6.62 0.28 -1.10
C PRO A 54 -6.02 -1.09 -1.38
N GLY A 55 -4.81 -1.11 -1.93
CA GLY A 55 -3.96 -2.28 -1.94
C GLY A 55 -3.30 -2.45 -0.57
N ARG A 56 -2.76 -1.38 -0.02
CA ARG A 56 -2.13 -1.37 1.32
C ARG A 56 -2.34 -0.06 2.06
N ASP A 57 -1.74 1.02 1.59
CA ASP A 57 -1.59 2.26 2.35
C ASP A 57 -1.72 3.51 1.47
N ALA A 58 -1.57 4.63 2.12
CA ALA A 58 -1.40 5.93 1.48
C ALA A 58 -0.50 6.81 2.35
N VAL A 59 0.11 7.80 1.73
CA VAL A 59 1.00 8.76 2.38
C VAL A 59 0.74 10.17 1.87
N ILE A 60 0.96 11.19 2.70
CA ILE A 60 1.01 12.58 2.24
C ILE A 60 2.44 12.86 1.77
N LEU A 61 2.56 13.19 0.50
CA LEU A 61 3.83 13.52 -0.15
C LEU A 61 4.34 14.91 0.28
N PRO A 62 5.65 15.20 0.12
CA PRO A 62 6.21 16.51 0.47
C PRO A 62 5.56 17.71 -0.24
N ASN A 63 4.97 17.50 -1.41
CA ASN A 63 4.23 18.52 -2.16
C ASN A 63 2.76 18.69 -1.69
N GLY A 64 2.34 17.94 -0.66
CA GLY A 64 0.97 17.97 -0.13
C GLY A 64 -0.02 17.05 -0.84
N ASN A 65 0.37 16.38 -1.91
CA ASN A 65 -0.47 15.42 -2.60
C ASN A 65 -0.59 14.10 -1.81
N LEU A 66 -1.62 13.34 -2.11
CA LEU A 66 -1.80 11.98 -1.64
C LEU A 66 -1.03 11.03 -2.56
N GLY A 67 -0.07 10.25 -2.02
CA GLY A 67 0.45 9.05 -2.64
C GLY A 67 -0.38 7.87 -2.19
N TYR A 68 -0.98 7.14 -3.13
CA TYR A 68 -1.92 6.05 -2.85
C TYR A 68 -1.46 4.75 -3.48
N ASN A 69 -1.35 3.70 -2.66
CA ASN A 69 -1.09 2.34 -3.11
C ASN A 69 -2.42 1.60 -3.25
N GLY A 70 -3.01 1.70 -4.43
CA GLY A 70 -4.28 1.11 -4.79
C GLY A 70 -4.15 -0.32 -5.30
N SER A 71 -5.26 -1.06 -5.26
CA SER A 71 -5.35 -2.41 -5.78
C SER A 71 -5.61 -2.39 -7.29
N HIS A 72 -4.78 -3.07 -8.06
CA HIS A 72 -5.01 -3.23 -9.49
C HIS A 72 -6.19 -4.18 -9.76
N LYS A 73 -7.05 -3.84 -10.71
CA LYS A 73 -8.26 -4.64 -11.05
C LYS A 73 -7.92 -6.01 -11.62
N GLU A 74 -6.80 -6.09 -12.34
CA GLU A 74 -6.32 -7.28 -13.04
C GLU A 74 -5.02 -7.79 -12.41
N SER A 75 -4.85 -7.56 -11.10
CA SER A 75 -3.65 -8.03 -10.39
C SER A 75 -3.43 -9.52 -10.66
N ALA A 76 -2.18 -9.86 -10.96
CA ALA A 76 -1.83 -11.25 -11.25
C ALA A 76 -2.06 -12.09 -9.99
N ASN A 77 -2.99 -13.04 -10.09
CA ASN A 77 -3.21 -14.00 -9.02
C ASN A 77 -2.19 -15.14 -9.12
N LEU A 78 -0.92 -14.81 -8.97
CA LEU A 78 0.16 -15.79 -8.94
C LEU A 78 0.08 -16.66 -7.69
N TYR A 79 -0.47 -16.12 -6.62
CA TYR A 79 -0.56 -16.78 -5.32
C TYR A 79 -1.94 -16.53 -4.73
N PRO A 80 -2.90 -17.47 -4.87
CA PRO A 80 -4.27 -17.30 -4.39
C PRO A 80 -4.39 -16.94 -2.91
N ALA A 81 -3.47 -17.43 -2.07
CA ALA A 81 -3.41 -17.11 -0.65
C ALA A 81 -3.14 -15.62 -0.38
N TRP A 82 -2.69 -14.87 -1.37
CA TRP A 82 -2.35 -13.46 -1.25
C TRP A 82 -3.36 -12.50 -1.86
N ASP A 83 -4.55 -12.98 -2.17
CA ASP A 83 -5.59 -12.19 -2.83
C ASP A 83 -5.88 -10.84 -2.15
N ILE A 84 -5.75 -10.77 -0.82
CA ILE A 84 -5.91 -9.52 -0.07
C ILE A 84 -4.70 -8.58 -0.15
N TRP A 85 -3.54 -9.06 -0.61
CA TRP A 85 -2.28 -8.33 -0.62
C TRP A 85 -1.95 -7.68 -1.95
N HIS A 86 -2.86 -7.76 -2.92
CA HIS A 86 -2.69 -7.15 -4.22
C HIS A 86 -2.78 -5.63 -4.15
N GLY A 87 -1.71 -5.00 -4.61
CA GLY A 87 -1.68 -3.58 -4.93
C GLY A 87 -1.55 -3.38 -6.42
N GLY A 88 -0.67 -2.46 -6.83
CA GLY A 88 -0.21 -2.32 -8.21
C GLY A 88 -0.93 -1.29 -9.06
N HIS A 89 -1.81 -0.50 -8.46
CA HIS A 89 -2.31 0.73 -9.07
C HIS A 89 -1.88 1.91 -8.18
N PHE A 90 -0.72 2.47 -8.47
CA PHE A 90 -0.14 3.58 -7.73
C PHE A 90 -0.63 4.89 -8.28
N ILE A 91 -1.14 5.75 -7.41
CA ILE A 91 -1.78 7.01 -7.79
C ILE A 91 -1.19 8.15 -6.96
N GLU A 92 -0.89 9.26 -7.62
CA GLU A 92 -0.70 10.54 -6.93
C GLU A 92 -1.89 11.44 -7.25
N ALA A 93 -2.55 11.95 -6.20
CA ALA A 93 -3.70 12.82 -6.32
C ALA A 93 -3.50 14.12 -5.53
N THR A 94 -4.02 15.23 -6.06
CA THR A 94 -4.05 16.51 -5.33
C THR A 94 -4.96 16.44 -4.11
N SER A 95 -4.95 17.48 -3.28
CA SER A 95 -5.92 17.61 -2.18
C SER A 95 -7.38 17.58 -2.67
N ASP A 96 -7.65 18.05 -3.86
CA ASP A 96 -9.00 18.07 -4.44
C ASP A 96 -9.39 16.74 -5.12
N GLY A 97 -8.49 15.75 -5.10
CA GLY A 97 -8.72 14.42 -5.65
C GLY A 97 -8.43 14.31 -7.15
N GLU A 98 -7.83 15.34 -7.78
CA GLU A 98 -7.37 15.26 -9.16
C GLU A 98 -6.16 14.33 -9.25
N ILE A 99 -6.21 13.33 -10.13
CA ILE A 99 -5.11 12.40 -10.36
C ILE A 99 -4.08 13.08 -11.27
N VAL A 100 -2.85 13.22 -10.75
CA VAL A 100 -1.76 13.91 -11.46
C VAL A 100 -0.66 12.96 -11.92
N TRP A 101 -0.66 11.73 -11.42
CA TRP A 101 0.24 10.68 -11.86
C TRP A 101 -0.31 9.30 -11.52
N GLU A 102 -0.07 8.34 -12.41
CA GLU A 102 -0.40 6.93 -12.22
C GLU A 102 0.71 6.03 -12.73
N HIS A 103 0.85 4.87 -12.09
CA HIS A 103 1.68 3.76 -12.55
C HIS A 103 1.02 2.44 -12.17
N GLU A 104 1.11 1.44 -13.05
CA GLU A 104 0.51 0.14 -12.83
C GLU A 104 1.55 -0.97 -12.97
N ASP A 105 1.53 -1.92 -12.03
CA ASP A 105 2.26 -3.18 -12.12
C ASP A 105 1.41 -4.29 -11.49
N ILE A 106 0.85 -5.16 -12.33
CA ILE A 106 -0.06 -6.23 -11.91
C ILE A 106 0.57 -7.28 -11.01
N TYR A 107 1.90 -7.33 -10.96
CA TYR A 107 2.65 -8.28 -10.13
C TYR A 107 3.01 -7.72 -8.75
N HIS A 108 2.64 -6.47 -8.48
CA HIS A 108 2.90 -5.84 -7.18
C HIS A 108 2.19 -6.58 -6.05
N HIS A 109 2.91 -6.73 -4.95
CA HIS A 109 2.36 -7.20 -3.67
C HIS A 109 2.96 -6.43 -2.50
N HIS A 110 2.23 -6.38 -1.41
CA HIS A 110 2.59 -5.83 -0.12
C HIS A 110 2.91 -4.34 -0.17
N ASP A 111 4.16 -3.93 -0.30
CA ASP A 111 4.60 -2.61 0.10
C ASP A 111 5.12 -1.75 -1.05
N ALA A 112 4.91 -0.45 -0.95
CA ALA A 112 5.44 0.54 -1.87
C ALA A 112 5.80 1.82 -1.11
N GLN A 113 6.87 2.47 -1.54
CA GLN A 113 7.36 3.69 -0.92
C GLN A 113 7.67 4.75 -1.96
N TRP A 114 7.12 5.95 -1.72
CA TRP A 114 7.45 7.14 -2.48
C TRP A 114 8.77 7.71 -1.98
N LEU A 115 9.76 7.79 -2.87
CA LEU A 115 11.11 8.22 -2.54
C LEU A 115 11.25 9.75 -2.58
N PRO A 116 12.24 10.32 -1.86
CA PRO A 116 12.49 11.77 -1.88
C PRO A 116 12.83 12.35 -3.26
N ASN A 117 13.36 11.51 -4.19
CA ASN A 117 13.64 11.89 -5.58
C ASN A 117 12.39 11.89 -6.48
N GLY A 118 11.21 11.59 -5.92
CA GLY A 118 9.94 11.50 -6.62
C GLY A 118 9.68 10.16 -7.31
N ASN A 119 10.60 9.22 -7.24
CA ASN A 119 10.42 7.87 -7.75
C ASN A 119 9.57 7.02 -6.80
N LEU A 120 9.07 5.90 -7.29
CA LEU A 120 8.34 4.91 -6.52
C LEU A 120 9.16 3.64 -6.40
N LEU A 121 9.34 3.14 -5.18
CA LEU A 121 9.97 1.85 -4.87
C LEU A 121 8.91 0.87 -4.41
N TYR A 122 8.88 -0.34 -4.99
CA TYR A 122 7.88 -1.35 -4.64
C TYR A 122 8.36 -2.77 -4.90
N THR A 123 7.64 -3.76 -4.35
CA THR A 123 7.93 -5.18 -4.52
C THR A 123 7.00 -5.83 -5.53
N VAL A 124 7.52 -6.75 -6.33
CA VAL A 124 6.73 -7.59 -7.24
C VAL A 124 7.07 -9.05 -7.04
N ALA A 125 6.04 -9.90 -7.14
CA ALA A 125 6.20 -11.34 -7.15
C ALA A 125 6.51 -11.83 -8.56
N VAL A 126 7.44 -12.76 -8.68
CA VAL A 126 7.82 -13.39 -9.94
C VAL A 126 8.04 -14.87 -9.74
N GLU A 127 7.93 -15.63 -10.82
CA GLU A 127 8.40 -17.01 -10.84
C GLU A 127 9.87 -17.05 -11.32
N TRP A 128 10.71 -17.71 -10.53
CA TRP A 128 12.11 -17.96 -10.86
C TRP A 128 12.47 -19.43 -10.64
N ASN A 129 12.80 -20.15 -11.73
CA ASN A 129 13.12 -21.58 -11.68
C ASN A 129 12.06 -22.45 -10.96
N GLY A 130 10.78 -22.22 -11.22
CA GLY A 130 9.67 -22.93 -10.60
C GLY A 130 9.44 -22.59 -9.13
N LYS A 131 10.04 -21.50 -8.64
CA LYS A 131 9.88 -21.01 -7.28
C LYS A 131 9.39 -19.57 -7.27
N GLN A 132 8.63 -19.24 -6.25
CA GLN A 132 8.28 -17.85 -5.99
C GLN A 132 9.53 -17.07 -5.58
N SER A 133 9.70 -15.89 -6.14
CA SER A 133 10.74 -14.96 -5.76
C SER A 133 10.27 -13.52 -5.89
N ASP A 134 11.02 -12.60 -5.34
CA ASP A 134 10.68 -11.19 -5.32
C ASP A 134 11.72 -10.36 -6.08
N ILE A 135 11.22 -9.28 -6.68
CA ILE A 135 12.03 -8.17 -7.19
C ILE A 135 11.58 -6.91 -6.46
N VAL A 136 12.54 -6.11 -6.02
CA VAL A 136 12.28 -4.71 -5.64
C VAL A 136 12.59 -3.85 -6.85
N LYS A 137 11.64 -3.02 -7.26
CA LYS A 137 11.77 -2.11 -8.41
C LYS A 137 11.70 -0.66 -7.96
N GLU A 138 12.54 0.18 -8.55
CA GLU A 138 12.39 1.63 -8.52
C GLU A 138 11.98 2.11 -9.91
N VAL A 139 10.87 2.85 -9.98
CA VAL A 139 10.37 3.48 -11.22
C VAL A 139 10.38 4.99 -11.10
N ASN A 140 10.73 5.66 -12.19
CA ASN A 140 10.67 7.12 -12.27
C ASN A 140 9.26 7.61 -12.65
N ARG A 141 9.10 8.93 -12.74
CA ARG A 141 7.82 9.58 -13.08
C ARG A 141 7.34 9.32 -14.51
N ARG A 142 8.17 8.71 -15.38
CA ARG A 142 7.78 8.25 -16.71
C ARG A 142 7.35 6.79 -16.74
N GLY A 143 7.36 6.11 -15.57
CA GLY A 143 7.06 4.68 -15.46
C GLY A 143 8.22 3.78 -15.89
N GLU A 144 9.42 4.33 -16.08
CA GLU A 144 10.61 3.56 -16.46
C GLU A 144 11.26 2.98 -15.21
N VAL A 145 11.60 1.69 -15.27
CA VAL A 145 12.39 1.03 -14.22
C VAL A 145 13.81 1.60 -14.29
N VAL A 146 14.26 2.23 -13.21
CA VAL A 146 15.59 2.84 -13.12
C VAL A 146 16.54 2.05 -12.22
N TRP A 147 16.00 1.17 -11.40
CA TRP A 147 16.76 0.26 -10.55
C TRP A 147 15.93 -0.98 -10.21
N GLU A 148 16.60 -2.12 -10.10
CA GLU A 148 16.02 -3.39 -9.65
C GLU A 148 16.98 -4.13 -8.70
N TRP A 149 16.40 -4.79 -7.71
CA TRP A 149 17.05 -5.78 -6.88
C TRP A 149 16.30 -7.10 -6.99
N LYS A 150 16.99 -8.18 -7.34
CA LYS A 150 16.39 -9.49 -7.54
C LYS A 150 16.86 -10.44 -6.45
N ALA A 151 15.91 -11.00 -5.69
CA ALA A 151 16.21 -11.83 -4.55
C ALA A 151 17.17 -12.99 -4.86
N TRP A 152 17.01 -13.63 -6.01
CA TRP A 152 17.83 -14.79 -6.39
C TRP A 152 19.31 -14.46 -6.69
N GLU A 153 19.65 -13.22 -6.98
CA GLU A 153 21.03 -12.77 -7.18
C GLU A 153 21.78 -12.64 -5.84
N HIS A 154 21.05 -12.71 -4.72
CA HIS A 154 21.57 -12.46 -3.38
C HIS A 154 21.39 -13.65 -2.44
N LEU A 155 21.17 -14.85 -2.96
CA LEU A 155 20.93 -16.06 -2.19
C LEU A 155 22.06 -16.39 -1.19
N SER A 156 23.30 -16.01 -1.48
CA SER A 156 24.44 -16.20 -0.58
C SER A 156 24.32 -15.45 0.75
N PHE A 157 23.47 -14.42 0.82
CA PHE A 157 23.19 -13.66 2.02
C PHE A 157 21.97 -14.18 2.79
N ILE A 158 21.20 -15.08 2.17
CA ILE A 158 19.98 -15.64 2.76
C ILE A 158 20.37 -16.92 3.49
N HIS A 159 20.43 -16.86 4.82
CA HIS A 159 20.79 -18.00 5.68
C HIS A 159 19.63 -18.98 5.93
N TYR A 160 18.44 -18.69 5.38
CA TYR A 160 17.26 -19.53 5.52
C TYR A 160 17.01 -20.33 4.24
N PRO A 161 16.52 -21.57 4.34
CA PRO A 161 16.14 -22.33 3.16
C PRO A 161 15.03 -21.57 2.41
N ILE A 162 15.22 -21.38 1.10
CA ILE A 162 14.15 -20.90 0.24
C ILE A 162 13.17 -22.06 0.10
N HIS A 163 11.99 -21.89 0.66
CA HIS A 163 10.95 -22.90 0.53
C HIS A 163 10.45 -22.95 -0.90
N GLU A 164 10.11 -24.15 -1.36
CA GLU A 164 9.33 -24.32 -2.59
C GLU A 164 8.02 -23.58 -2.43
N CYS A 165 7.52 -22.99 -3.52
CA CYS A 165 6.18 -22.44 -3.51
C CYS A 165 5.22 -23.51 -3.01
N PHE A 166 4.32 -23.13 -2.12
CA PHE A 166 3.25 -24.00 -1.71
C PHE A 166 2.40 -24.29 -2.95
N ASN A 167 2.69 -25.39 -3.62
CA ASN A 167 1.72 -26.03 -4.48
C ASN A 167 0.84 -26.83 -3.53
N ASP A 168 -0.25 -26.20 -3.09
CA ASP A 168 -1.31 -26.96 -2.44
C ASP A 168 -1.95 -27.81 -3.53
N ASP A 169 -1.70 -29.12 -3.47
CA ASP A 169 -2.46 -30.14 -4.18
C ASP A 169 -3.90 -30.21 -3.61
#